data_e30c874ac4378aa087d8d104eff8708c
#
_entry.id   e30c874ac4378aa087d8d104eff8708c
#
_cell.length_a   1.000
_cell.length_b   1.000
_cell.length_c   1.000
_cell.angle_alpha   90.00
_cell.angle_beta   90.00
_cell.angle_gamma   90.00
#
_symmetry.space_group_name_H-M   'P 1'
#
loop_
_entity.id
_entity.type
_entity.pdbx_description
1 polymer ?
#
loop_
_entity_poly.entity_id
_entity_poly.type
_entity_poly.pdbx_seq_one_letter_code
_entity_poly.pdbx_strand_id
1 'polypeptide(L)'
;IEKLFYGVRPAERVASYIHYAKESPYNNLIHRMKYSDRPEIGERMAATAAKELLERGFFEGVDIIVPLPLSRQKKSQRGYNQCDHIAFGISKVTGIAIDSKSVIRHIANATQTHKQREERWKNVENIFSVTDSPSLKGKHILLVDDVLTTGATLTSCGKAILAASPDTKISIFTLACAGKNI
;
A
#
# COMPACT_ATOMS: atom_id res chain seq x y z
N ILE A 1 7.94 13.27 -0.26
CA ILE A 1 7.52 11.85 -0.27
C ILE A 1 8.74 10.95 -0.50
N GLU A 2 9.65 11.28 -1.42
CA GLU A 2 10.86 10.49 -1.70
C GLU A 2 11.73 10.21 -0.47
N LYS A 3 11.78 11.14 0.50
CA LYS A 3 12.53 10.97 1.74
C LYS A 3 11.98 9.90 2.71
N LEU A 4 10.75 9.43 2.52
CA LEU A 4 10.13 8.43 3.39
C LEU A 4 10.66 7.00 3.17
N PHE A 5 11.35 6.77 2.05
CA PHE A 5 11.91 5.46 1.69
C PHE A 5 13.43 5.36 1.88
N TYR A 6 14.01 6.20 2.76
CA TYR A 6 15.42 6.12 3.10
C TYR A 6 15.78 4.74 3.66
N GLY A 7 16.78 4.08 3.04
CA GLY A 7 17.23 2.74 3.42
C GLY A 7 16.60 1.57 2.65
N VAL A 8 15.71 1.88 1.70
CA VAL A 8 15.25 0.94 0.66
C VAL A 8 15.59 1.59 -0.68
N ARG A 9 15.72 0.80 -1.77
CA ARG A 9 15.82 1.34 -3.13
C ARG A 9 14.68 2.37 -3.31
N PRO A 10 14.94 3.60 -3.80
CA PRO A 10 13.90 4.62 -3.94
C PRO A 10 12.77 4.10 -4.83
N ALA A 11 11.54 4.48 -4.51
CA ALA A 11 10.40 4.20 -5.37
C ALA A 11 10.59 4.93 -6.71
N GLU A 12 10.21 4.27 -7.82
CA GLU A 12 10.31 4.86 -9.17
C GLU A 12 9.42 6.10 -9.28
N ARG A 13 8.19 6.00 -8.78
CA ARG A 13 7.20 7.08 -8.74
C ARG A 13 6.33 6.99 -7.49
N VAL A 14 5.92 8.12 -6.96
CA VAL A 14 5.02 8.19 -5.80
C VAL A 14 3.93 9.21 -6.06
N ALA A 15 2.67 8.84 -5.85
CA ALA A 15 1.55 9.75 -5.94
C ALA A 15 0.59 9.57 -4.75
N SER A 16 0.05 10.69 -4.29
CA SER A 16 -1.07 10.74 -3.35
C SER A 16 -2.15 11.64 -3.94
N TYR A 17 -3.40 11.17 -3.95
CA TYR A 17 -4.48 11.89 -4.62
C TYR A 17 -4.91 13.14 -3.84
N ILE A 18 -5.08 13.01 -2.53
CA ILE A 18 -5.49 14.14 -1.69
C ILE A 18 -4.51 14.37 -0.54
N HIS A 19 -4.41 15.63 -0.12
CA HIS A 19 -3.71 15.97 1.11
C HIS A 19 -4.67 15.83 2.30
N TYR A 20 -4.31 14.97 3.27
CA TYR A 20 -5.09 14.72 4.47
C TYR A 20 -4.77 15.78 5.52
N ALA A 21 -5.62 16.81 5.62
CA ALA A 21 -5.55 17.81 6.69
C ALA A 21 -6.62 17.51 7.76
N LYS A 22 -6.34 17.90 9.02
CA LYS A 22 -7.19 17.56 10.18
C LYS A 22 -8.66 17.98 10.01
N GLU A 23 -8.95 19.04 9.24
CA GLU A 23 -10.28 19.59 8.98
C GLU A 23 -10.76 19.34 7.54
N SER A 24 -10.12 18.47 6.80
CA SER A 24 -10.49 18.18 5.42
C SER A 24 -11.82 17.43 5.35
N PRO A 25 -12.75 17.82 4.46
CA PRO A 25 -14.00 17.08 4.22
C PRO A 25 -13.74 15.64 3.74
N TYR A 26 -12.58 15.37 3.17
CA TYR A 26 -12.17 14.02 2.74
C TYR A 26 -11.94 13.05 3.90
N ASN A 27 -11.74 13.55 5.13
CA ASN A 27 -11.58 12.71 6.33
C ASN A 27 -12.78 11.80 6.53
N ASN A 28 -13.99 12.34 6.33
CA ASN A 28 -15.23 11.58 6.43
C ASN A 28 -15.33 10.50 5.36
N LEU A 29 -14.84 10.75 4.14
CA LEU A 29 -14.85 9.75 3.07
C LEU A 29 -13.91 8.58 3.39
N ILE A 30 -12.68 8.87 3.83
CA ILE A 30 -11.71 7.84 4.23
C ILE A 30 -12.21 7.07 5.45
N HIS A 31 -12.81 7.75 6.42
CA HIS A 31 -13.39 7.08 7.58
C HIS A 31 -14.55 6.16 7.19
N ARG A 32 -15.46 6.62 6.34
CA ARG A 32 -16.60 5.82 5.84
C ARG A 32 -16.12 4.61 5.03
N MET A 33 -15.12 4.77 4.17
CA MET A 33 -14.48 3.68 3.46
C MET A 33 -13.90 2.63 4.41
N LYS A 34 -13.38 3.04 5.59
CA LYS A 34 -12.74 2.11 6.54
C LYS A 34 -13.70 1.43 7.50
N TYR A 35 -14.80 2.11 7.89
CA TYR A 35 -15.59 1.74 9.06
C TYR A 35 -17.11 1.74 8.85
N SER A 36 -17.62 2.14 7.69
CA SER A 36 -19.06 2.24 7.42
C SER A 36 -19.53 1.34 6.28
N ASP A 37 -18.76 0.28 5.98
CA ASP A 37 -19.07 -0.68 4.90
C ASP A 37 -19.37 -0.02 3.54
N ARG A 38 -18.53 0.98 3.19
CA ARG A 38 -18.64 1.73 1.93
C ARG A 38 -17.33 1.68 1.13
N PRO A 39 -16.84 0.47 0.78
CA PRO A 39 -15.58 0.31 0.06
C PRO A 39 -15.58 0.94 -1.33
N GLU A 40 -16.78 1.10 -1.95
CA GLU A 40 -16.95 1.75 -3.24
C GLU A 40 -16.48 3.22 -3.26
N ILE A 41 -16.38 3.87 -2.12
CA ILE A 41 -15.81 5.22 -2.01
C ILE A 41 -14.35 5.19 -2.45
N GLY A 42 -13.56 4.23 -1.94
CA GLY A 42 -12.15 4.06 -2.32
C GLY A 42 -11.98 3.74 -3.81
N GLU A 43 -12.84 2.86 -4.34
CA GLU A 43 -12.85 2.53 -5.76
C GLU A 43 -13.08 3.76 -6.64
N ARG A 44 -14.13 4.55 -6.35
CA ARG A 44 -14.47 5.75 -7.13
C ARG A 44 -13.39 6.82 -7.06
N MET A 45 -12.87 7.09 -5.85
CA MET A 45 -11.77 8.05 -5.67
C MET A 45 -10.52 7.62 -6.44
N ALA A 46 -10.16 6.34 -6.36
CA ALA A 46 -9.01 5.80 -7.04
C ALA A 46 -9.17 5.82 -8.57
N ALA A 47 -10.38 5.53 -9.09
CA ALA A 47 -10.66 5.61 -10.52
C ALA A 47 -10.55 7.06 -11.03
N THR A 48 -11.00 8.06 -10.25
CA THR A 48 -10.85 9.47 -10.61
C THR A 48 -9.38 9.88 -10.63
N ALA A 49 -8.62 9.54 -9.57
CA ALA A 49 -7.19 9.80 -9.51
C ALA A 49 -6.42 9.11 -10.65
N ALA A 50 -6.79 7.88 -10.98
CA ALA A 50 -6.13 7.10 -12.03
C ALA A 50 -6.28 7.75 -13.42
N LYS A 51 -7.41 8.36 -13.73
CA LYS A 51 -7.59 9.11 -15.00
C LYS A 51 -6.60 10.27 -15.12
N GLU A 52 -6.50 11.08 -14.07
CA GLU A 52 -5.57 12.22 -14.05
C GLU A 52 -4.10 11.79 -14.11
N LEU A 53 -3.76 10.72 -13.41
CA LEU A 53 -2.41 10.17 -13.36
C LEU A 53 -2.02 9.45 -14.65
N LEU A 54 -2.98 8.86 -15.37
CA LEU A 54 -2.76 8.20 -16.65
C LEU A 54 -2.30 9.23 -17.71
N GLU A 55 -2.95 10.39 -17.75
CA GLU A 55 -2.58 11.50 -18.65
C GLU A 55 -1.16 12.04 -18.38
N ARG A 56 -0.66 11.86 -17.14
CA ARG A 56 0.68 12.28 -16.72
C ARG A 56 1.74 11.19 -16.85
N GLY A 57 1.42 10.04 -17.45
CA GLY A 57 2.35 8.92 -17.62
C GLY A 57 2.74 8.18 -16.32
N PHE A 58 1.98 8.37 -15.23
CA PHE A 58 2.33 7.78 -13.94
C PHE A 58 2.38 6.26 -13.97
N PHE A 59 1.58 5.63 -14.81
CA PHE A 59 1.48 4.17 -14.92
C PHE A 59 2.37 3.55 -16.00
N GLU A 60 3.20 4.34 -16.67
CA GLU A 60 4.08 3.82 -17.73
C GLU A 60 5.01 2.72 -17.18
N GLY A 61 5.00 1.56 -17.86
CA GLY A 61 5.79 0.41 -17.51
C GLY A 61 5.35 -0.31 -16.22
N VAL A 62 4.24 0.05 -15.60
CA VAL A 62 3.67 -0.70 -14.46
C VAL A 62 3.03 -1.98 -14.98
N ASP A 63 3.49 -3.13 -14.48
CA ASP A 63 3.03 -4.45 -14.91
C ASP A 63 1.90 -4.99 -14.05
N ILE A 64 1.87 -4.63 -12.75
CA ILE A 64 0.95 -5.24 -11.79
C ILE A 64 0.67 -4.30 -10.61
N ILE A 65 -0.56 -4.32 -10.12
CA ILE A 65 -0.99 -3.59 -8.92
C ILE A 65 -1.00 -4.56 -7.73
N VAL A 66 -0.30 -4.19 -6.65
CA VAL A 66 -0.27 -4.96 -5.40
C VAL A 66 -0.92 -4.12 -4.30
N PRO A 67 -2.17 -4.41 -3.89
CA PRO A 67 -2.79 -3.77 -2.76
C PRO A 67 -2.10 -4.19 -1.46
N LEU A 68 -1.81 -3.23 -0.58
CA LEU A 68 -1.20 -3.50 0.72
C LEU A 68 -2.10 -4.40 1.57
N PRO A 69 -1.63 -5.60 2.00
CA PRO A 69 -2.49 -6.51 2.73
C PRO A 69 -2.77 -6.02 4.16
N LEU A 70 -4.02 -6.16 4.58
CA LEU A 70 -4.43 -5.95 5.97
C LEU A 70 -4.03 -7.12 6.86
N SER A 71 -3.84 -6.85 8.16
CA SER A 71 -3.76 -7.92 9.15
C SER A 71 -5.09 -8.70 9.19
N ARG A 72 -5.01 -10.01 9.49
CA ARG A 72 -6.19 -10.89 9.61
C ARG A 72 -7.25 -10.29 10.55
N GLN A 73 -6.80 -9.74 11.69
CA GLN A 73 -7.71 -9.11 12.66
C GLN A 73 -8.48 -7.92 12.05
N LYS A 74 -7.78 -6.99 11.36
CA LYS A 74 -8.45 -5.85 10.71
C LYS A 74 -9.36 -6.30 9.57
N LYS A 75 -8.96 -7.32 8.80
CA LYS A 75 -9.79 -7.88 7.73
C LYS A 75 -11.06 -8.52 8.30
N SER A 76 -10.97 -9.26 9.40
CA SER A 76 -12.13 -9.84 10.09
C SER A 76 -13.07 -8.77 10.65
N GLN A 77 -12.53 -7.68 11.21
CA GLN A 77 -13.34 -6.58 11.75
C GLN A 77 -14.05 -5.76 10.67
N ARG A 78 -13.43 -5.61 9.48
CA ARG A 78 -13.96 -4.77 8.39
C ARG A 78 -14.74 -5.54 7.34
N GLY A 79 -14.55 -6.88 7.26
CA GLY A 79 -15.10 -7.72 6.20
C GLY A 79 -14.32 -7.67 4.88
N TYR A 80 -13.53 -6.61 4.64
CA TYR A 80 -12.80 -6.38 3.38
C TYR A 80 -11.45 -5.67 3.61
N ASN A 81 -10.64 -5.64 2.57
CA ASN A 81 -9.44 -4.82 2.50
C ASN A 81 -9.69 -3.60 1.60
N GLN A 82 -9.66 -2.41 2.17
CA GLN A 82 -9.89 -1.16 1.42
C GLN A 82 -8.89 -0.97 0.27
N CYS A 83 -7.65 -1.48 0.41
CA CYS A 83 -6.64 -1.38 -0.63
C CYS A 83 -6.99 -2.20 -1.87
N ASP A 84 -7.75 -3.33 -1.71
CA ASP A 84 -8.24 -4.12 -2.85
C ASP A 84 -9.23 -3.30 -3.70
N HIS A 85 -10.12 -2.53 -3.06
CA HIS A 85 -11.08 -1.67 -3.75
C HIS A 85 -10.41 -0.47 -4.44
N ILE A 86 -9.37 0.10 -3.81
CA ILE A 86 -8.56 1.15 -4.43
C ILE A 86 -7.85 0.60 -5.66
N ALA A 87 -7.20 -0.56 -5.54
CA ALA A 87 -6.54 -1.25 -6.65
C ALA A 87 -7.52 -1.56 -7.79
N PHE A 88 -8.73 -1.98 -7.46
CA PHE A 88 -9.78 -2.26 -8.45
C PHE A 88 -10.20 -0.99 -9.21
N GLY A 89 -10.33 0.15 -8.52
CA GLY A 89 -10.60 1.44 -9.16
C GLY A 89 -9.52 1.85 -10.15
N ILE A 90 -8.24 1.67 -9.79
CA ILE A 90 -7.11 1.93 -10.69
C ILE A 90 -7.13 0.95 -11.88
N SER A 91 -7.29 -0.35 -11.62
CA SER A 91 -7.31 -1.39 -12.65
C SER A 91 -8.40 -1.16 -13.71
N LYS A 92 -9.60 -0.72 -13.29
CA LYS A 92 -10.69 -0.37 -14.21
C LYS A 92 -10.32 0.70 -15.24
N VAL A 93 -9.47 1.63 -14.86
CA VAL A 93 -9.05 2.75 -15.72
C VAL A 93 -7.84 2.39 -16.57
N THR A 94 -6.87 1.69 -15.97
CA THR A 94 -5.57 1.42 -16.59
C THR A 94 -5.49 0.08 -17.31
N GLY A 95 -6.37 -0.87 -16.98
CA GLY A 95 -6.29 -2.26 -17.46
C GLY A 95 -5.21 -3.10 -16.78
N ILE A 96 -4.44 -2.52 -15.84
CA ILE A 96 -3.35 -3.23 -15.16
C ILE A 96 -3.94 -4.29 -14.21
N ALA A 97 -3.40 -5.51 -14.28
CA ALA A 97 -3.83 -6.63 -13.44
C ALA A 97 -3.53 -6.41 -11.94
N ILE A 98 -4.34 -7.03 -11.07
CA ILE A 98 -4.18 -6.96 -9.61
C ILE A 98 -3.67 -8.29 -9.09
N ASP A 99 -2.66 -8.23 -8.21
CA ASP A 99 -2.20 -9.37 -7.41
C ASP A 99 -2.38 -9.08 -5.92
N SER A 100 -3.41 -9.63 -5.33
CA SER A 100 -3.72 -9.53 -3.90
C SER A 100 -3.30 -10.76 -3.09
N LYS A 101 -2.51 -11.68 -3.69
CA LYS A 101 -2.16 -12.98 -3.09
C LYS A 101 -0.68 -13.15 -2.82
N SER A 102 0.19 -12.63 -3.70
CA SER A 102 1.65 -12.86 -3.62
C SER A 102 2.31 -12.19 -2.42
N VAL A 103 1.69 -11.17 -1.83
CA VAL A 103 2.17 -10.53 -0.60
C VAL A 103 1.17 -10.76 0.52
N ILE A 104 1.66 -11.24 1.67
CA ILE A 104 0.82 -11.46 2.85
C ILE A 104 1.35 -10.67 4.05
N ARG A 105 0.44 -10.28 4.95
CA ARG A 105 0.78 -9.65 6.22
C ARG A 105 0.57 -10.63 7.37
N HIS A 106 1.64 -10.87 8.12
CA HIS A 106 1.59 -11.68 9.34
C HIS A 106 0.97 -10.89 10.51
N ILE A 107 0.41 -11.62 11.47
CA ILE A 107 0.05 -11.04 12.76
C ILE A 107 1.37 -10.81 13.49
N ALA A 108 1.65 -9.57 13.87
CA ALA A 108 2.68 -9.34 14.88
C ALA A 108 2.16 -10.00 16.17
N ASN A 109 2.71 -11.15 16.53
CA ASN A 109 2.38 -11.84 17.79
C ASN A 109 2.83 -10.92 18.94
N ALA A 110 1.88 -10.22 19.55
CA ALA A 110 2.08 -9.45 20.77
C ALA A 110 2.25 -10.35 22.02
N THR A 111 2.24 -11.67 21.85
CA THR A 111 2.34 -12.65 22.92
C THR A 111 3.63 -13.45 22.81
N GLN A 112 4.73 -12.83 23.24
CA GLN A 112 5.77 -13.56 23.95
C GLN A 112 6.39 -12.65 25.01
N THR A 113 6.05 -12.98 26.24
CA THR A 113 6.58 -12.52 27.50
C THR A 113 8.11 -12.41 27.49
N HIS A 114 8.60 -11.25 27.98
CA HIS A 114 9.90 -11.07 28.64
C HIS A 114 11.19 -11.64 27.99
N LYS A 115 11.40 -11.57 26.68
CA LYS A 115 12.74 -11.76 26.13
C LYS A 115 13.06 -10.68 25.07
N GLN A 116 14.04 -9.87 25.47
CA GLN A 116 14.98 -9.07 24.68
C GLN A 116 14.45 -8.01 23.70
N ARG A 117 14.83 -6.75 24.01
CA ARG A 117 14.67 -5.55 23.20
C ARG A 117 15.15 -5.71 21.75
N GLU A 118 16.17 -6.53 21.52
CA GLU A 118 16.77 -6.80 20.20
C GLU A 118 15.89 -7.65 19.30
N GLU A 119 15.09 -8.60 19.85
CA GLU A 119 14.13 -9.38 19.05
C GLU A 119 12.90 -8.57 18.63
N ARG A 120 12.55 -7.50 19.36
CA ARG A 120 11.45 -6.59 18.95
C ARG A 120 11.77 -5.84 17.67
N TRP A 121 13.02 -5.43 17.45
CA TRP A 121 13.45 -4.77 16.21
C TRP A 121 13.40 -5.75 15.03
N LYS A 122 13.81 -7.00 15.17
CA LYS A 122 13.70 -8.04 14.13
C LYS A 122 12.26 -8.44 13.83
N ASN A 123 11.38 -8.45 14.83
CA ASN A 123 9.95 -8.79 14.64
C ASN A 123 9.14 -7.68 13.97
N VAL A 124 9.57 -6.42 14.02
CA VAL A 124 8.95 -5.31 13.28
C VAL A 124 9.40 -5.30 11.81
N GLU A 125 10.56 -5.83 11.48
CA GLU A 125 11.07 -5.88 10.11
C GLU A 125 10.36 -6.92 9.21
N ASN A 126 9.73 -7.96 9.76
CA ASN A 126 9.14 -9.07 9.00
C ASN A 126 7.60 -9.16 9.11
N ILE A 127 6.91 -7.99 9.07
CA ILE A 127 5.43 -8.00 9.09
C ILE A 127 4.85 -8.52 7.77
N PHE A 128 5.61 -8.43 6.68
CA PHE A 128 5.20 -8.90 5.37
C PHE A 128 6.11 -10.02 4.88
N SER A 129 5.55 -10.93 4.09
CA SER A 129 6.31 -11.89 3.30
C SER A 129 5.71 -12.05 1.91
N VAL A 130 6.55 -12.48 0.98
CA VAL A 130 6.16 -12.84 -0.39
C VAL A 130 5.96 -14.34 -0.46
N THR A 131 4.78 -14.77 -0.88
CA THR A 131 4.40 -16.20 -1.02
C THR A 131 4.63 -16.72 -2.43
N ASP A 132 4.60 -15.82 -3.44
CA ASP A 132 4.83 -16.13 -4.84
C ASP A 132 5.83 -15.13 -5.45
N SER A 133 7.11 -15.37 -5.22
CA SER A 133 8.20 -14.56 -5.77
C SER A 133 8.28 -14.60 -7.31
N PRO A 134 8.05 -15.74 -7.99
CA PRO A 134 8.05 -15.79 -9.45
C PRO A 134 7.06 -14.83 -10.11
N SER A 135 5.89 -14.61 -9.50
CA SER A 135 4.86 -13.69 -10.05
C SER A 135 5.29 -12.22 -10.04
N LEU A 136 6.24 -11.86 -9.16
CA LEU A 136 6.72 -10.49 -8.98
C LEU A 136 8.08 -10.22 -9.63
N LYS A 137 8.81 -11.28 -10.03
CA LYS A 137 10.19 -11.19 -10.50
C LYS A 137 10.32 -10.29 -11.74
N GLY A 138 11.19 -9.29 -11.64
CA GLY A 138 11.51 -8.35 -12.71
C GLY A 138 10.39 -7.40 -13.10
N LYS A 139 9.26 -7.42 -12.40
CA LYS A 139 8.12 -6.56 -12.68
C LYS A 139 8.25 -5.17 -12.07
N HIS A 140 7.56 -4.22 -12.66
CA HIS A 140 7.31 -2.93 -12.08
C HIS A 140 5.95 -2.97 -11.35
N ILE A 141 6.00 -2.95 -10.03
CA ILE A 141 4.85 -3.08 -9.15
C ILE A 141 4.32 -1.69 -8.77
N LEU A 142 3.00 -1.50 -8.84
CA LEU A 142 2.33 -0.40 -8.16
C LEU A 142 1.83 -0.88 -6.79
N LEU A 143 2.50 -0.47 -5.71
CA LEU A 143 2.07 -0.75 -4.34
C LEU A 143 1.02 0.28 -3.92
N VAL A 144 -0.14 -0.20 -3.45
CA VAL A 144 -1.31 0.66 -3.16
C VAL A 144 -1.68 0.61 -1.69
N ASP A 145 -1.82 1.79 -1.05
CA ASP A 145 -2.35 1.95 0.32
C ASP A 145 -3.42 3.06 0.36
N ASP A 146 -4.16 3.14 1.46
CA ASP A 146 -5.20 4.15 1.63
C ASP A 146 -4.64 5.51 2.09
N VAL A 147 -3.80 5.53 3.12
CA VAL A 147 -3.26 6.77 3.71
C VAL A 147 -1.77 6.65 4.00
N LEU A 148 -1.00 7.49 3.35
CA LEU A 148 0.42 7.67 3.66
C LEU A 148 0.56 8.57 4.88
N THR A 149 1.13 8.05 5.96
CA THR A 149 1.50 8.83 7.15
C THR A 149 3.02 8.90 7.28
N THR A 150 3.63 7.98 7.97
CA THR A 150 5.09 7.86 8.09
C THR A 150 5.74 7.04 6.98
N GLY A 151 4.95 6.34 6.18
CA GLY A 151 5.43 5.43 5.15
C GLY A 151 6.00 4.11 5.69
N ALA A 152 6.03 3.90 7.00
CA ALA A 152 6.64 2.72 7.62
C ALA A 152 6.05 1.39 7.11
N THR A 153 4.73 1.33 6.91
CA THR A 153 4.05 0.12 6.43
C THR A 153 4.42 -0.18 4.97
N LEU A 154 4.39 0.84 4.11
CA LEU A 154 4.78 0.72 2.70
C LEU A 154 6.26 0.36 2.57
N THR A 155 7.12 0.98 3.38
CA THR A 155 8.57 0.67 3.42
C THR A 155 8.81 -0.78 3.84
N SER A 156 8.13 -1.27 4.87
CA SER A 156 8.26 -2.67 5.32
C SER A 156 7.79 -3.66 4.25
N CYS A 157 6.68 -3.36 3.57
CA CYS A 157 6.18 -4.18 2.47
C CYS A 157 7.15 -4.16 1.26
N GLY A 158 7.65 -2.98 0.87
CA GLY A 158 8.63 -2.83 -0.19
C GLY A 158 9.93 -3.58 0.08
N LYS A 159 10.44 -3.54 1.32
CA LYS A 159 11.61 -4.34 1.74
C LYS A 159 11.38 -5.83 1.56
N ALA A 160 10.21 -6.36 1.96
CA ALA A 160 9.88 -7.77 1.81
C ALA A 160 9.82 -8.17 0.32
N ILE A 161 9.23 -7.34 -0.53
CA ILE A 161 9.18 -7.57 -1.98
C ILE A 161 10.59 -7.58 -2.58
N LEU A 162 11.42 -6.57 -2.30
CA LEU A 162 12.78 -6.46 -2.84
C LEU A 162 13.71 -7.54 -2.31
N ALA A 163 13.52 -8.02 -1.08
CA ALA A 163 14.28 -9.14 -0.55
C ALA A 163 13.96 -10.46 -1.28
N ALA A 164 12.70 -10.66 -1.68
CA ALA A 164 12.27 -11.84 -2.43
C ALA A 164 12.54 -11.72 -3.94
N SER A 165 12.56 -10.51 -4.48
CA SER A 165 12.75 -10.21 -5.90
C SER A 165 13.53 -8.90 -6.09
N PRO A 166 14.87 -8.93 -6.07
CA PRO A 166 15.72 -7.72 -6.10
C PRO A 166 15.59 -6.89 -7.39
N ASP A 167 15.20 -7.52 -8.50
CA ASP A 167 15.06 -6.87 -9.81
C ASP A 167 13.73 -6.13 -9.98
N THR A 168 12.84 -6.23 -9.00
CA THR A 168 11.52 -5.58 -9.01
C THR A 168 11.67 -4.07 -8.86
N LYS A 169 10.90 -3.31 -9.64
CA LYS A 169 10.70 -1.86 -9.48
C LYS A 169 9.41 -1.61 -8.70
N ILE A 170 9.38 -0.56 -7.88
CA ILE A 170 8.21 -0.22 -7.07
C ILE A 170 7.82 1.23 -7.29
N SER A 171 6.59 1.46 -7.72
CA SER A 171 5.89 2.74 -7.61
C SER A 171 4.82 2.66 -6.51
N ILE A 172 4.42 3.80 -5.99
CA ILE A 172 3.49 3.86 -4.85
C ILE A 172 2.34 4.79 -5.18
N PHE A 173 1.13 4.34 -4.87
CA PHE A 173 -0.07 5.16 -4.89
C PHE A 173 -0.80 5.08 -3.55
N THR A 174 -1.27 6.25 -3.05
CA THR A 174 -2.16 6.33 -1.89
C THR A 174 -3.31 7.29 -2.18
N LEU A 175 -4.50 7.03 -1.61
CA LEU A 175 -5.61 7.98 -1.73
C LEU A 175 -5.34 9.27 -1.01
N ALA A 176 -4.67 9.20 0.14
CA ALA A 176 -4.38 10.38 0.92
C ALA A 176 -2.96 10.36 1.49
N CYS A 177 -2.43 11.55 1.73
CA CYS A 177 -1.18 11.76 2.42
C CYS A 177 -1.39 12.68 3.63
N ALA A 178 -1.02 12.22 4.82
CA ALA A 178 -1.07 12.97 6.07
C ALA A 178 0.34 13.41 6.47
N GLY A 179 0.64 14.70 6.35
CA GLY A 179 1.92 15.26 6.75
C GLY A 179 2.04 16.75 6.41
N LYS A 180 2.75 17.51 7.25
CA LYS A 180 2.92 18.96 7.05
C LYS A 180 4.01 19.31 6.02
N ASN A 181 4.83 18.35 5.58
CA ASN A 181 5.99 18.56 4.70
C ASN A 181 6.24 17.34 3.80
N ILE A 182 5.32 17.04 2.91
CA ILE A 182 5.53 16.02 1.88
C ILE A 182 5.37 16.66 0.51
#